data_a8b21db6c77db722caf68ab997c2b43e
#
_entry.id   a8b21db6c77db722caf68ab997c2b43e
#
_cell.length_a   1.000
_cell.length_b   1.000
_cell.length_c   1.000
_cell.angle_alpha   90.00
_cell.angle_beta   90.00
_cell.angle_gamma   90.00
#
_symmetry.space_group_name_H-M   'P 1'
#
loop_
_entity.id
_entity.type
_entity.pdbx_description
1 polymer ?
#
loop_
_entity_poly.entity_id
_entity_poly.type
_entity_poly.pdbx_seq_one_letter_code
_entity_poly.pdbx_strand_id
1 'polypeptide(L)'
;VDYTQDVRISNDILKQVSETYRKIRNTYRFLLGNLFNGSFDNRKDLVEYADLEELDKYMMIKFEKVVANVLDYYENYQFNSITSELTNFFNVELSSFYLDYGKDILYIEGEDSPKRRSMLTVLYAILSKSVRLFAPILSFTAEEIYDNMPYEDAESVHLLDFPEKNVIEDAVLEAKWDKLLEVRDDVNKALEESRNEKVIGKSLEAAVEIYSNDSEVVELLNSVDNLHQ
;
A
#
# COMPACT_ATOMS: atom_id res chain seq x y z
N VAL A 1 4.12 17.81 11.36
CA VAL A 1 4.55 18.59 12.51
C VAL A 1 3.46 18.51 13.57
N ASP A 2 3.84 18.20 14.81
CA ASP A 2 2.93 18.22 15.96
C ASP A 2 2.85 19.66 16.48
N TYR A 3 1.74 20.34 16.24
CA TYR A 3 1.52 21.73 16.64
C TYR A 3 1.29 21.89 18.17
N THR A 4 1.14 20.77 18.89
CA THR A 4 0.96 20.78 20.37
C THR A 4 2.30 20.86 21.11
N GLN A 5 3.42 20.76 20.41
CA GLN A 5 4.77 20.74 20.96
C GLN A 5 5.70 21.72 20.21
N ASP A 6 6.82 22.04 20.83
CA ASP A 6 7.85 22.86 20.19
C ASP A 6 8.44 22.15 18.98
N VAL A 7 8.40 22.83 17.84
CA VAL A 7 8.92 22.31 16.57
C VAL A 7 10.39 22.63 16.44
N ARG A 8 11.22 21.58 16.43
CA ARG A 8 12.64 21.71 16.10
C ARG A 8 12.83 21.63 14.58
N ILE A 9 13.69 22.49 14.04
CA ILE A 9 14.07 22.47 12.64
C ILE A 9 15.59 22.34 12.49
N SER A 10 16.03 21.48 11.58
CA SER A 10 17.42 21.36 11.16
C SER A 10 17.48 20.93 9.70
N ASN A 11 18.63 21.06 9.05
CA ASN A 11 18.82 20.58 7.69
C ASN A 11 18.57 19.06 7.56
N ASP A 12 18.92 18.28 8.59
CA ASP A 12 18.70 16.83 8.58
C ASP A 12 17.21 16.49 8.66
N ILE A 13 16.45 17.20 9.49
CA ILE A 13 14.98 17.02 9.56
C ILE A 13 14.34 17.39 8.23
N LEU A 14 14.73 18.50 7.61
CA LEU A 14 14.22 18.91 6.30
C LEU A 14 14.55 17.87 5.22
N LYS A 15 15.76 17.29 5.27
CA LYS A 15 16.15 16.22 4.36
C LYS A 15 15.27 14.97 4.54
N GLN A 16 15.03 14.55 5.78
CA GLN A 16 14.14 13.40 6.08
C GLN A 16 12.72 13.62 5.56
N VAL A 17 12.14 14.80 5.78
CA VAL A 17 10.81 15.16 5.28
C VAL A 17 10.79 15.15 3.76
N SER A 18 11.82 15.69 3.11
CA SER A 18 11.95 15.70 1.65
C SER A 18 12.05 14.27 1.07
N GLU A 19 12.78 13.37 1.72
CA GLU A 19 12.87 11.96 1.31
C GLU A 19 11.53 11.24 1.47
N THR A 20 10.80 11.47 2.57
CA THR A 20 9.46 10.94 2.77
C THR A 20 8.49 11.41 1.68
N TYR A 21 8.48 12.72 1.41
CA TYR A 21 7.68 13.30 0.34
C TYR A 21 8.01 12.69 -1.02
N ARG A 22 9.32 12.54 -1.33
CA ARG A 22 9.76 11.93 -2.59
C ARG A 22 9.26 10.50 -2.75
N LYS A 23 9.27 9.70 -1.69
CA LYS A 23 8.74 8.33 -1.72
C LYS A 23 7.25 8.32 -2.03
N ILE A 24 6.45 9.14 -1.34
CA ILE A 24 5.00 9.27 -1.58
C ILE A 24 4.74 9.67 -3.04
N ARG A 25 5.43 10.70 -3.55
CA ARG A 25 5.27 11.18 -4.92
C ARG A 25 5.64 10.11 -5.95
N ASN A 26 6.71 9.34 -5.72
CA ASN A 26 7.11 8.24 -6.59
C ASN A 26 6.08 7.11 -6.59
N THR A 27 5.45 6.81 -5.45
CA THR A 27 4.38 5.82 -5.37
C THR A 27 3.18 6.25 -6.20
N TYR A 28 2.74 7.51 -6.09
CA TYR A 28 1.66 8.02 -6.94
C TYR A 28 2.01 7.97 -8.43
N ARG A 29 3.24 8.31 -8.79
CA ARG A 29 3.69 8.19 -10.19
C ARG A 29 3.63 6.75 -10.70
N PHE A 30 3.95 5.78 -9.85
CA PHE A 30 3.81 4.36 -10.17
C PHE A 30 2.34 3.97 -10.36
N LEU A 31 1.44 4.41 -9.47
CA LEU A 31 0.01 4.16 -9.57
C LEU A 31 -0.57 4.73 -10.87
N LEU A 32 -0.33 6.02 -11.16
CA LEU A 32 -0.79 6.67 -12.38
C LEU A 32 -0.30 5.96 -13.64
N GLY A 33 0.98 5.58 -13.67
CA GLY A 33 1.58 4.91 -14.83
C GLY A 33 1.02 3.51 -15.09
N ASN A 34 0.56 2.80 -14.06
CA ASN A 34 -0.04 1.47 -14.23
C ASN A 34 -1.55 1.51 -14.48
N LEU A 35 -2.25 2.48 -13.88
CA LEU A 35 -3.70 2.61 -14.01
C LEU A 35 -4.14 3.27 -15.33
N PHE A 36 -3.36 4.23 -15.83
CA PHE A 36 -3.79 5.07 -16.95
C PHE A 36 -2.88 4.95 -18.19
N ASN A 37 -2.35 3.75 -18.43
CA ASN A 37 -1.58 3.42 -19.64
C ASN A 37 -2.46 2.98 -20.83
N GLY A 38 -3.78 3.02 -20.69
CA GLY A 38 -4.77 2.64 -21.71
C GLY A 38 -5.28 1.20 -21.62
N SER A 39 -4.74 0.37 -20.71
CA SER A 39 -5.16 -1.02 -20.53
C SER A 39 -6.24 -1.22 -19.44
N PHE A 40 -6.61 -0.17 -18.73
CA PHE A 40 -7.59 -0.21 -17.65
C PHE A 40 -8.49 1.04 -17.69
N ASP A 41 -9.80 0.84 -17.60
CA ASP A 41 -10.80 1.90 -17.51
C ASP A 41 -11.60 1.72 -16.21
N ASN A 42 -11.37 2.59 -15.25
CA ASN A 42 -12.01 2.56 -13.93
C ASN A 42 -13.55 2.68 -13.95
N ARG A 43 -14.17 2.98 -15.09
CA ARG A 43 -15.65 3.03 -15.24
C ARG A 43 -16.27 1.68 -15.59
N LYS A 44 -15.48 0.71 -16.09
CA LYS A 44 -16.00 -0.57 -16.58
C LYS A 44 -15.17 -1.80 -16.21
N ASP A 45 -13.92 -1.62 -15.80
CA ASP A 45 -12.97 -2.71 -15.56
C ASP A 45 -12.78 -3.01 -14.06
N LEU A 46 -13.48 -2.27 -13.17
CA LEU A 46 -13.46 -2.54 -11.73
C LEU A 46 -14.06 -3.92 -11.43
N VAL A 47 -13.42 -4.62 -10.51
CA VAL A 47 -13.82 -5.92 -10.00
C VAL A 47 -14.54 -5.73 -8.67
N GLU A 48 -15.66 -6.43 -8.48
CA GLU A 48 -16.38 -6.43 -7.20
C GLU A 48 -15.51 -7.04 -6.09
N TYR A 49 -15.66 -6.55 -4.86
CA TYR A 49 -14.85 -7.01 -3.72
C TYR A 49 -14.89 -8.54 -3.54
N ALA A 50 -16.05 -9.17 -3.77
CA ALA A 50 -16.21 -10.62 -3.67
C ALA A 50 -15.31 -11.40 -4.63
N ASP A 51 -15.04 -10.82 -5.80
CA ASP A 51 -14.30 -11.45 -6.91
C ASP A 51 -12.81 -11.05 -6.94
N LEU A 52 -12.34 -10.20 -5.99
CA LEU A 52 -10.93 -9.87 -5.86
C LEU A 52 -10.12 -11.10 -5.45
N GLU A 53 -8.85 -11.14 -5.85
CA GLU A 53 -7.88 -12.10 -5.33
C GLU A 53 -7.70 -11.93 -3.81
N GLU A 54 -7.29 -12.98 -3.13
CA GLU A 54 -7.24 -13.01 -1.66
C GLU A 54 -6.35 -11.92 -1.07
N LEU A 55 -5.15 -11.72 -1.62
CA LEU A 55 -4.23 -10.67 -1.18
C LEU A 55 -4.81 -9.28 -1.45
N ASP A 56 -5.50 -9.11 -2.56
CA ASP A 56 -6.13 -7.84 -2.93
C ASP A 56 -7.28 -7.50 -1.96
N LYS A 57 -8.06 -8.50 -1.53
CA LYS A 57 -9.06 -8.34 -0.46
C LYS A 57 -8.42 -7.87 0.84
N TYR A 58 -7.32 -8.52 1.24
CA TYR A 58 -6.58 -8.13 2.44
C TYR A 58 -6.06 -6.69 2.35
N MET A 59 -5.45 -6.30 1.24
CA MET A 59 -4.98 -4.92 1.04
C MET A 59 -6.11 -3.91 1.04
N MET A 60 -7.28 -4.26 0.50
CA MET A 60 -8.47 -3.40 0.56
C MET A 60 -8.92 -3.19 2.01
N ILE A 61 -8.98 -4.26 2.82
CA ILE A 61 -9.32 -4.18 4.26
C ILE A 61 -8.34 -3.25 4.99
N LYS A 62 -7.04 -3.46 4.80
CA LYS A 62 -5.99 -2.63 5.43
C LYS A 62 -6.14 -1.16 5.04
N PHE A 63 -6.34 -0.90 3.75
CA PHE A 63 -6.48 0.47 3.26
C PHE A 63 -7.76 1.15 3.78
N GLU A 64 -8.90 0.46 3.80
CA GLU A 64 -10.14 1.04 4.32
C GLU A 64 -10.05 1.35 5.83
N LYS A 65 -9.28 0.59 6.60
CA LYS A 65 -8.94 0.94 7.99
C LYS A 65 -8.11 2.21 8.07
N VAL A 66 -7.11 2.36 7.21
CA VAL A 66 -6.32 3.60 7.12
C VAL A 66 -7.21 4.78 6.79
N VAL A 67 -8.13 4.65 5.81
CA VAL A 67 -9.11 5.68 5.48
C VAL A 67 -9.94 6.07 6.70
N ALA A 68 -10.49 5.08 7.42
CA ALA A 68 -11.31 5.32 8.61
C ALA A 68 -10.52 6.05 9.71
N ASN A 69 -9.29 5.59 10.01
CA ASN A 69 -8.42 6.22 11.01
C ASN A 69 -8.08 7.66 10.63
N VAL A 70 -7.72 7.90 9.37
CA VAL A 70 -7.34 9.24 8.88
C VAL A 70 -8.52 10.20 8.98
N LEU A 71 -9.73 9.76 8.65
CA LEU A 71 -10.92 10.59 8.79
C LEU A 71 -11.21 10.93 10.26
N ASP A 72 -11.05 9.97 11.18
CA ASP A 72 -11.16 10.22 12.62
C ASP A 72 -10.08 11.19 13.11
N TYR A 73 -8.85 11.10 12.60
CA TYR A 73 -7.79 12.05 12.93
C TYR A 73 -8.11 13.46 12.42
N TYR A 74 -8.71 13.61 11.24
CA TYR A 74 -9.18 14.92 10.74
C TYR A 74 -10.27 15.52 11.63
N GLU A 75 -11.27 14.73 12.01
CA GLU A 75 -12.34 15.15 12.91
C GLU A 75 -11.81 15.62 14.28
N ASN A 76 -10.75 14.98 14.77
CA ASN A 76 -10.14 15.28 16.07
C ASN A 76 -8.92 16.22 15.98
N TYR A 77 -8.63 16.82 14.82
CA TYR A 77 -7.50 17.72 14.59
C TYR A 77 -6.12 17.10 14.90
N GLN A 78 -5.97 15.78 14.75
CA GLN A 78 -4.75 15.04 15.02
C GLN A 78 -3.85 14.96 13.78
N PHE A 79 -3.42 16.09 13.24
CA PHE A 79 -2.72 16.19 11.95
C PHE A 79 -1.39 15.42 11.89
N ASN A 80 -0.71 15.26 13.02
CA ASN A 80 0.51 14.44 13.10
C ASN A 80 0.20 12.96 12.85
N SER A 81 -0.89 12.44 13.43
CA SER A 81 -1.33 11.06 13.25
C SER A 81 -1.71 10.78 11.80
N ILE A 82 -2.37 11.72 11.10
CA ILE A 82 -2.70 11.61 9.68
C ILE A 82 -1.42 11.36 8.86
N THR A 83 -0.43 12.23 9.06
CA THR A 83 0.83 12.14 8.31
C THR A 83 1.55 10.82 8.58
N SER A 84 1.59 10.38 9.84
CA SER A 84 2.23 9.13 10.24
C SER A 84 1.53 7.91 9.63
N GLU A 85 0.20 7.85 9.74
CA GLU A 85 -0.63 6.75 9.21
C GLU A 85 -0.46 6.60 7.70
N LEU A 86 -0.68 7.69 6.95
CA LEU A 86 -0.55 7.67 5.50
C LEU A 86 0.87 7.35 5.04
N THR A 87 1.87 7.92 5.70
CA THR A 87 3.28 7.65 5.35
C THR A 87 3.66 6.20 5.62
N ASN A 88 3.21 5.64 6.75
CA ASN A 88 3.45 4.24 7.07
C ASN A 88 2.81 3.33 6.03
N PHE A 89 1.52 3.52 5.74
CA PHE A 89 0.83 2.72 4.73
C PHE A 89 1.53 2.79 3.37
N PHE A 90 1.86 3.99 2.88
CA PHE A 90 2.51 4.17 1.58
C PHE A 90 3.90 3.55 1.49
N ASN A 91 4.70 3.62 2.56
CA ASN A 91 6.07 3.14 2.55
C ASN A 91 6.19 1.64 2.85
N VAL A 92 5.44 1.15 3.83
CA VAL A 92 5.59 -0.22 4.33
C VAL A 92 4.62 -1.16 3.61
N GLU A 93 3.33 -0.92 3.76
CA GLU A 93 2.31 -1.86 3.29
C GLU A 93 2.15 -1.80 1.76
N LEU A 94 2.10 -0.59 1.20
CA LEU A 94 1.92 -0.42 -0.23
C LEU A 94 3.23 -0.64 -0.99
N SER A 95 4.26 0.21 -0.78
CA SER A 95 5.45 0.20 -1.64
C SER A 95 6.38 -0.98 -1.38
N SER A 96 6.66 -1.32 -0.11
CA SER A 96 7.65 -2.37 0.22
C SER A 96 7.07 -3.77 0.18
N PHE A 97 5.77 -3.92 0.17
CA PHE A 97 5.11 -5.22 0.11
C PHE A 97 4.25 -5.35 -1.14
N TYR A 98 3.09 -4.70 -1.17
CA TYR A 98 2.07 -4.97 -2.18
C TYR A 98 2.50 -4.62 -3.61
N LEU A 99 3.14 -3.47 -3.81
CA LEU A 99 3.64 -3.09 -5.13
C LEU A 99 4.87 -3.93 -5.54
N ASP A 100 5.69 -4.36 -4.59
CA ASP A 100 6.84 -5.23 -4.88
C ASP A 100 6.36 -6.60 -5.36
N TYR A 101 5.43 -7.22 -4.65
CA TYR A 101 4.74 -8.43 -5.07
C TYR A 101 4.04 -8.27 -6.42
N GLY A 102 3.36 -7.16 -6.62
CA GLY A 102 2.51 -6.93 -7.79
C GLY A 102 3.25 -6.63 -9.10
N LYS A 103 4.56 -6.43 -9.08
CA LYS A 103 5.32 -6.11 -10.31
C LYS A 103 5.14 -7.15 -11.40
N ASP A 104 5.23 -8.42 -11.04
CA ASP A 104 5.10 -9.52 -12.01
C ASP A 104 3.67 -9.59 -12.56
N ILE A 105 2.66 -9.37 -11.71
CA ILE A 105 1.26 -9.31 -12.13
C ILE A 105 1.04 -8.13 -13.11
N LEU A 106 1.54 -6.94 -12.75
CA LEU A 106 1.31 -5.74 -13.55
C LEU A 106 2.03 -5.73 -14.90
N TYR A 107 3.22 -6.38 -14.99
CA TYR A 107 4.08 -6.32 -16.18
C TYR A 107 4.09 -7.59 -17.03
N ILE A 108 3.71 -8.76 -16.47
CA ILE A 108 3.75 -10.04 -17.16
C ILE A 108 2.35 -10.52 -17.55
N GLU A 109 1.36 -10.32 -16.66
CA GLU A 109 0.00 -10.75 -16.93
C GLU A 109 -0.66 -9.94 -18.06
N GLY A 110 -1.48 -10.62 -18.87
CA GLY A 110 -2.25 -9.99 -19.95
C GLY A 110 -3.25 -8.95 -19.43
N GLU A 111 -3.65 -8.03 -20.29
CA GLU A 111 -4.58 -6.94 -19.94
C GLU A 111 -5.93 -7.46 -19.39
N ASP A 112 -6.40 -8.60 -19.90
CA ASP A 112 -7.65 -9.23 -19.47
C ASP A 112 -7.50 -10.24 -18.33
N SER A 113 -6.30 -10.39 -17.76
CA SER A 113 -6.07 -11.31 -16.64
C SER A 113 -6.89 -10.89 -15.41
N PRO A 114 -7.67 -11.82 -14.81
CA PRO A 114 -8.42 -11.54 -13.59
C PRO A 114 -7.52 -11.03 -12.45
N LYS A 115 -6.32 -11.62 -12.29
CA LYS A 115 -5.34 -11.19 -11.27
C LYS A 115 -4.92 -9.74 -11.46
N ARG A 116 -4.61 -9.36 -12.71
CA ARG A 116 -4.21 -7.99 -13.01
C ARG A 116 -5.35 -7.01 -12.80
N ARG A 117 -6.59 -7.34 -13.21
CA ARG A 117 -7.77 -6.49 -13.00
C ARG A 117 -8.10 -6.35 -11.52
N SER A 118 -8.00 -7.43 -10.75
CA SER A 118 -8.16 -7.42 -9.30
C SER A 118 -7.19 -6.42 -8.66
N MET A 119 -5.91 -6.55 -8.94
CA MET A 119 -4.90 -5.64 -8.41
C MET A 119 -5.12 -4.20 -8.84
N LEU A 120 -5.38 -3.94 -10.12
CA LEU A 120 -5.62 -2.57 -10.62
C LEU A 120 -6.85 -1.93 -9.96
N THR A 121 -7.88 -2.72 -9.62
CA THR A 121 -9.04 -2.25 -8.86
C THR A 121 -8.63 -1.73 -7.47
N VAL A 122 -7.80 -2.47 -6.76
CA VAL A 122 -7.29 -2.05 -5.44
C VAL A 122 -6.38 -0.82 -5.57
N LEU A 123 -5.48 -0.79 -6.56
CA LEU A 123 -4.63 0.37 -6.81
C LEU A 123 -5.43 1.63 -7.14
N TYR A 124 -6.53 1.49 -7.90
CA TYR A 124 -7.44 2.60 -8.19
C TYR A 124 -8.15 3.09 -6.91
N ALA A 125 -8.66 2.19 -6.09
CA ALA A 125 -9.27 2.56 -4.81
C ALA A 125 -8.29 3.31 -3.91
N ILE A 126 -7.04 2.83 -3.81
CA ILE A 126 -5.97 3.49 -3.06
C ILE A 126 -5.68 4.89 -3.64
N LEU A 127 -5.50 5.00 -4.94
CA LEU A 127 -5.22 6.28 -5.61
C LEU A 127 -6.36 7.29 -5.37
N SER A 128 -7.59 6.93 -5.73
CA SER A 128 -8.74 7.83 -5.73
C SER A 128 -9.12 8.34 -4.33
N LYS A 129 -8.95 7.50 -3.30
CA LYS A 129 -9.24 7.90 -1.90
C LYS A 129 -8.08 8.63 -1.26
N SER A 130 -6.84 8.13 -1.43
CA SER A 130 -5.68 8.74 -0.76
C SER A 130 -5.33 10.12 -1.29
N VAL A 131 -5.55 10.41 -2.58
CA VAL A 131 -5.31 11.76 -3.12
C VAL A 131 -6.18 12.80 -2.42
N ARG A 132 -7.44 12.48 -2.13
CA ARG A 132 -8.35 13.34 -1.35
C ARG A 132 -7.93 13.49 0.11
N LEU A 133 -7.42 12.41 0.72
CA LEU A 133 -6.90 12.45 2.08
C LEU A 133 -5.61 13.27 2.20
N PHE A 134 -4.76 13.29 1.18
CA PHE A 134 -3.55 14.11 1.15
C PHE A 134 -3.79 15.56 0.72
N ALA A 135 -4.91 15.88 0.08
CA ALA A 135 -5.18 17.21 -0.46
C ALA A 135 -5.00 18.35 0.56
N PRO A 136 -5.46 18.26 1.82
CA PRO A 136 -5.24 19.32 2.79
C PRO A 136 -3.77 19.50 3.22
N ILE A 137 -2.92 18.49 3.05
CA ILE A 137 -1.52 18.47 3.50
C ILE A 137 -0.56 18.73 2.34
N LEU A 138 -0.77 18.06 1.21
CA LEU A 138 0.05 18.14 0.00
C LEU A 138 -0.74 18.75 -1.15
N SER A 139 -1.34 19.93 -0.92
CA SER A 139 -2.36 20.54 -1.78
C SER A 139 -1.96 20.63 -3.27
N PHE A 140 -0.77 21.10 -3.59
CA PHE A 140 -0.31 21.19 -4.98
C PHE A 140 -0.02 19.82 -5.60
N THR A 141 0.53 18.90 -4.81
CA THR A 141 0.84 17.55 -5.30
C THR A 141 -0.43 16.74 -5.52
N ALA A 142 -1.41 16.86 -4.63
CA ALA A 142 -2.70 16.21 -4.78
C ALA A 142 -3.43 16.70 -6.03
N GLU A 143 -3.39 18.01 -6.31
CA GLU A 143 -3.94 18.58 -7.53
C GLU A 143 -3.20 18.06 -8.77
N GLU A 144 -1.85 18.09 -8.78
CA GLU A 144 -1.05 17.54 -9.89
C GLU A 144 -1.38 16.06 -10.17
N ILE A 145 -1.59 15.26 -9.12
CA ILE A 145 -1.98 13.85 -9.25
C ILE A 145 -3.37 13.75 -9.86
N TYR A 146 -4.31 14.52 -9.34
CA TYR A 146 -5.70 14.54 -9.77
C TYR A 146 -5.85 14.96 -11.22
N ASP A 147 -5.15 16.00 -11.68
CA ASP A 147 -5.10 16.44 -13.07
C ASP A 147 -4.62 15.35 -14.05
N ASN A 148 -3.88 14.36 -13.55
CA ASN A 148 -3.40 13.22 -14.35
C ASN A 148 -4.28 11.98 -14.22
N MET A 149 -5.42 12.06 -13.51
CA MET A 149 -6.42 10.99 -13.46
C MET A 149 -7.48 11.26 -14.53
N PRO A 150 -7.71 10.36 -15.50
CA PRO A 150 -8.78 10.54 -16.46
C PRO A 150 -10.15 10.30 -15.80
N TYR A 151 -11.20 10.92 -16.36
CA TYR A 151 -12.59 10.73 -15.94
C TYR A 151 -12.92 11.33 -14.57
N GLU A 152 -12.50 12.55 -14.37
CA GLU A 152 -12.65 13.29 -13.13
C GLU A 152 -14.09 13.80 -12.92
N ASP A 153 -14.56 13.73 -11.68
CA ASP A 153 -15.91 14.19 -11.29
C ASP A 153 -15.96 15.70 -11.01
N ALA A 154 -14.81 16.35 -10.84
CA ALA A 154 -14.70 17.78 -10.53
C ALA A 154 -13.49 18.42 -11.20
N GLU A 155 -13.49 19.77 -11.31
CA GLU A 155 -12.37 20.53 -11.88
C GLU A 155 -11.11 20.54 -11.00
N SER A 156 -11.22 20.18 -9.73
CA SER A 156 -10.13 20.18 -8.76
C SER A 156 -10.39 19.16 -7.65
N VAL A 157 -9.32 18.51 -7.15
CA VAL A 157 -9.42 17.63 -6.00
C VAL A 157 -9.96 18.33 -4.76
N HIS A 158 -9.77 19.64 -4.66
CA HIS A 158 -10.23 20.46 -3.54
C HIS A 158 -11.74 20.74 -3.56
N LEU A 159 -12.43 20.38 -4.63
CA LEU A 159 -13.89 20.48 -4.75
C LEU A 159 -14.59 19.15 -4.40
N LEU A 160 -13.81 18.10 -4.18
CA LEU A 160 -14.33 16.80 -3.78
C LEU A 160 -14.46 16.70 -2.25
N ASP A 161 -15.47 15.97 -1.82
CA ASP A 161 -15.60 15.57 -0.42
C ASP A 161 -14.52 14.53 -0.05
N PHE A 162 -14.23 14.40 1.24
CA PHE A 162 -13.44 13.28 1.73
C PHE A 162 -14.09 11.95 1.36
N PRO A 163 -13.29 10.87 1.20
CA PRO A 163 -13.85 9.55 0.92
C PRO A 163 -14.75 9.10 2.08
N GLU A 164 -15.80 8.36 1.74
CA GLU A 164 -16.65 7.74 2.76
C GLU A 164 -15.90 6.62 3.49
N LYS A 165 -16.21 6.42 4.77
CA LYS A 165 -15.76 5.27 5.55
C LYS A 165 -16.44 4.01 5.02
N ASN A 166 -15.66 3.06 4.56
CA ASN A 166 -16.14 1.75 4.14
C ASN A 166 -15.41 0.68 4.95
N VAL A 167 -15.98 0.29 6.09
CA VAL A 167 -15.36 -0.73 6.95
C VAL A 167 -15.66 -2.10 6.36
N ILE A 168 -14.62 -2.80 5.95
CA ILE A 168 -14.69 -4.18 5.49
C ILE A 168 -14.15 -5.06 6.62
N GLU A 169 -14.96 -6.00 7.11
CA GLU A 169 -14.59 -6.88 8.21
C GLU A 169 -14.44 -8.32 7.70
N ASP A 170 -13.22 -8.82 7.75
CA ASP A 170 -12.89 -10.24 7.56
C ASP A 170 -11.73 -10.61 8.49
N ALA A 171 -12.07 -10.86 9.76
CA ALA A 171 -11.08 -11.16 10.79
C ALA A 171 -10.29 -12.45 10.50
N VAL A 172 -10.86 -13.40 9.76
CA VAL A 172 -10.18 -14.65 9.39
C VAL A 172 -9.10 -14.38 8.36
N LEU A 173 -9.44 -13.62 7.31
CA LEU A 173 -8.50 -13.24 6.27
C LEU A 173 -7.37 -12.35 6.83
N GLU A 174 -7.71 -11.41 7.70
CA GLU A 174 -6.71 -10.54 8.33
C GLU A 174 -5.73 -11.36 9.19
N ALA A 175 -6.23 -12.21 10.09
CA ALA A 175 -5.38 -13.02 10.95
C ALA A 175 -4.46 -13.95 10.13
N LYS A 176 -4.97 -14.50 9.04
CA LYS A 176 -4.19 -15.31 8.10
C LYS A 176 -3.01 -14.54 7.51
N TRP A 177 -3.29 -13.37 6.92
CA TRP A 177 -2.26 -12.57 6.25
C TRP A 177 -1.32 -11.88 7.23
N ASP A 178 -1.80 -11.40 8.36
CA ASP A 178 -0.94 -10.84 9.41
C ASP A 178 0.09 -11.90 9.88
N LYS A 179 -0.33 -13.17 10.01
CA LYS A 179 0.57 -14.26 10.38
C LYS A 179 1.58 -14.61 9.28
N LEU A 180 1.15 -14.61 8.01
CA LEU A 180 2.06 -14.82 6.88
C LEU A 180 3.12 -13.71 6.78
N LEU A 181 2.72 -12.47 7.03
CA LEU A 181 3.63 -11.33 7.01
C LEU A 181 4.63 -11.36 8.18
N GLU A 182 4.23 -11.83 9.38
CA GLU A 182 5.17 -12.09 10.48
C GLU A 182 6.27 -13.08 10.05
N VAL A 183 5.88 -14.20 9.44
CA VAL A 183 6.85 -15.21 8.95
C VAL A 183 7.75 -14.61 7.86
N ARG A 184 7.18 -13.83 6.93
CA ARG A 184 7.94 -13.13 5.89
C ARG A 184 8.98 -12.17 6.49
N ASP A 185 8.64 -11.45 7.54
CA ASP A 185 9.56 -10.53 8.20
C ASP A 185 10.72 -11.27 8.88
N ASP A 186 10.47 -12.42 9.50
CA ASP A 186 11.51 -13.29 10.07
C ASP A 186 12.45 -13.82 8.98
N VAL A 187 11.91 -14.24 7.84
CA VAL A 187 12.70 -14.69 6.68
C VAL A 187 13.55 -13.55 6.13
N ASN A 188 12.96 -12.37 5.94
CA ASN A 188 13.69 -11.20 5.44
C ASN A 188 14.84 -10.79 6.38
N LYS A 189 14.61 -10.86 7.70
CA LYS A 189 15.64 -10.59 8.71
C LYS A 189 16.80 -11.58 8.60
N ALA A 190 16.52 -12.88 8.49
CA ALA A 190 17.55 -13.91 8.33
C ALA A 190 18.36 -13.74 7.04
N LEU A 191 17.68 -13.37 5.92
CA LEU A 191 18.32 -13.06 4.66
C LEU A 191 19.22 -11.83 4.75
N GLU A 192 18.79 -10.80 5.48
CA GLU A 192 19.58 -9.57 5.69
C GLU A 192 20.81 -9.85 6.56
N GLU A 193 20.68 -10.62 7.62
CA GLU A 193 21.80 -11.08 8.45
C GLU A 193 22.84 -11.85 7.61
N SER A 194 22.39 -12.82 6.82
CA SER A 194 23.26 -13.59 5.91
C SER A 194 23.96 -12.72 4.86
N ARG A 195 23.30 -11.66 4.39
CA ARG A 195 23.88 -10.68 3.46
C ARG A 195 24.93 -9.80 4.13
N ASN A 196 24.67 -9.36 5.36
CA ASN A 196 25.62 -8.57 6.15
C ASN A 196 26.89 -9.38 6.47
N GLU A 197 26.74 -10.68 6.74
CA GLU A 197 27.84 -11.63 6.95
C GLU A 197 28.53 -12.04 5.64
N LYS A 198 28.03 -11.60 4.48
CA LYS A 198 28.53 -11.92 3.15
C LYS A 198 28.46 -13.42 2.79
N VAL A 199 27.55 -14.14 3.41
CA VAL A 199 27.26 -15.55 3.07
C VAL A 199 26.55 -15.62 1.73
N ILE A 200 25.64 -14.67 1.48
CA ILE A 200 24.91 -14.49 0.21
C ILE A 200 25.13 -13.08 -0.34
N GLY A 201 25.10 -12.92 -1.66
CA GLY A 201 25.10 -11.61 -2.33
C GLY A 201 23.70 -11.06 -2.55
N LYS A 202 22.77 -11.92 -2.97
CA LYS A 202 21.36 -11.59 -3.25
C LYS A 202 20.45 -12.60 -2.57
N SER A 203 19.24 -12.16 -2.22
CA SER A 203 18.23 -13.04 -1.59
C SER A 203 17.89 -14.26 -2.44
N LEU A 204 17.91 -14.14 -3.76
CA LEU A 204 17.66 -15.24 -4.71
C LEU A 204 18.75 -16.32 -4.74
N GLU A 205 19.88 -16.11 -4.08
CA GLU A 205 20.97 -17.09 -3.96
C GLU A 205 20.79 -18.00 -2.74
N ALA A 206 19.81 -17.71 -1.88
CA ALA A 206 19.57 -18.46 -0.66
C ALA A 206 18.49 -19.54 -0.83
N ALA A 207 18.72 -20.68 -0.21
CA ALA A 207 17.64 -21.62 0.12
C ALA A 207 17.18 -21.36 1.56
N VAL A 208 15.90 -21.21 1.75
CA VAL A 208 15.30 -20.90 3.07
C VAL A 208 14.54 -22.12 3.57
N GLU A 209 14.81 -22.53 4.79
CA GLU A 209 14.06 -23.55 5.51
C GLU A 209 13.39 -22.92 6.73
N ILE A 210 12.08 -23.11 6.86
CA ILE A 210 11.28 -22.55 7.95
C ILE A 210 10.95 -23.66 8.92
N TYR A 211 11.31 -23.50 10.19
CA TYR A 211 10.99 -24.39 11.27
C TYR A 211 10.07 -23.70 12.28
N SER A 212 8.93 -24.30 12.60
CA SER A 212 8.02 -23.80 13.61
C SER A 212 7.54 -24.92 14.53
N ASN A 213 7.41 -24.62 15.82
CA ASN A 213 6.74 -25.49 16.80
C ASN A 213 5.24 -25.21 16.89
N ASP A 214 4.76 -24.17 16.22
CA ASP A 214 3.36 -23.80 16.16
C ASP A 214 2.69 -24.55 15.00
N SER A 215 1.76 -25.45 15.34
CA SER A 215 1.04 -26.27 14.36
C SER A 215 0.18 -25.44 13.43
N GLU A 216 -0.37 -24.30 13.91
CA GLU A 216 -1.20 -23.40 13.09
C GLU A 216 -0.35 -22.73 12.01
N VAL A 217 0.88 -22.31 12.34
CA VAL A 217 1.83 -21.75 11.37
C VAL A 217 2.21 -22.79 10.32
N VAL A 218 2.50 -24.03 10.75
CA VAL A 218 2.88 -25.11 9.82
C VAL A 218 1.73 -25.43 8.86
N GLU A 219 0.50 -25.54 9.37
CA GLU A 219 -0.68 -25.79 8.53
C GLU A 219 -0.93 -24.64 7.57
N LEU A 220 -0.79 -23.39 8.03
CA LEU A 220 -0.94 -22.19 7.22
C LEU A 220 0.07 -22.19 6.06
N LEU A 221 1.36 -22.37 6.35
CA LEU A 221 2.41 -22.37 5.34
C LEU A 221 2.24 -23.50 4.32
N ASN A 222 1.76 -24.67 4.75
CA ASN A 222 1.46 -25.79 3.84
C ASN A 222 0.20 -25.55 2.99
N SER A 223 -0.66 -24.63 3.36
CA SER A 223 -1.89 -24.27 2.61
C SER A 223 -1.69 -23.19 1.54
N VAL A 224 -0.55 -22.51 1.56
CA VAL A 224 -0.26 -21.42 0.62
C VAL A 224 0.56 -21.96 -0.55
N ASP A 225 0.02 -21.82 -1.75
CA ASP A 225 0.74 -22.09 -2.97
C ASP A 225 1.76 -20.96 -3.26
N ASN A 226 2.94 -21.33 -3.74
CA ASN A 226 3.97 -20.38 -4.18
C ASN A 226 4.54 -19.45 -3.08
N LEU A 227 4.80 -19.98 -1.89
CA LEU A 227 5.45 -19.25 -0.78
C LEU A 227 6.77 -18.55 -1.15
N HIS A 228 7.37 -18.88 -2.29
CA HIS A 228 8.63 -18.31 -2.76
C HIS A 228 8.46 -17.00 -3.55
N GLN A 229 7.23 -16.59 -3.84
CA GLN A 229 6.88 -15.33 -4.48
C GLN A 229 6.60 -14.24 -3.44
#